data_c34a2828d3cd62041038ce3785a8e4b6
#
_entry.id   c34a2828d3cd62041038ce3785a8e4b6
#
_cell.length_a   1.000
_cell.length_b   1.000
_cell.length_c   1.000
_cell.angle_alpha   90.00
_cell.angle_beta   90.00
_cell.angle_gamma   90.00
#
_symmetry.space_group_name_H-M   'P 1'
#
loop_
_entity.id
_entity.type
_entity.pdbx_description
1 polymer ?
#
loop_
_entity_poly.entity_id
_entity_poly.type
_entity_poly.pdbx_seq_one_letter_code
_entity_poly.pdbx_strand_id
1 'polypeptide(L)'
;MSQQFGNPLMRFLRKVKARFTEREGTRGYQRRLERETRRVERTFAGELQPVLIHTYGKVGSTAIQTSINKLSGFGSFQTHFISEAGVTEARAVHQDHDRDPIHLKVGEALRRGMVEHPDKVVRVITLVRDPVARAVSNLFENPVLLLGENGGDLRKMPVEQVVEIAAEQIRSSLDYTERWFDRELSGLFGFDFFAGPFDREAGFQIREEGRLKLLSGKLELLSNNGGPFLGRFLGLAQSLEIPRRRAREATGEASLYEQVRKSLKLPAAFLDEVYQSRVCRHFYTPAEIDGFRKIWQA
;
A
#
# COMPACT_ATOMS: atom_id res chain seq x y z
N MET A 1 -5.88 -12.43 32.69
CA MET A 1 -6.05 -11.34 31.68
C MET A 1 -6.31 -12.00 30.34
N SER A 2 -7.57 -12.01 29.91
CA SER A 2 -8.09 -12.80 28.78
C SER A 2 -7.73 -12.12 27.45
N GLN A 3 -6.93 -12.78 26.63
CA GLN A 3 -6.68 -12.41 25.24
C GLN A 3 -7.96 -12.66 24.43
N GLN A 4 -8.62 -11.60 23.98
CA GLN A 4 -9.71 -11.69 23.01
C GLN A 4 -9.13 -12.01 21.61
N PHE A 5 -9.00 -13.28 21.30
CA PHE A 5 -8.81 -13.76 19.93
C PHE A 5 -10.13 -13.59 19.18
N GLY A 6 -10.17 -12.66 18.24
CA GLY A 6 -11.36 -12.42 17.42
C GLY A 6 -11.76 -13.69 16.67
N ASN A 7 -12.97 -14.17 16.95
CA ASN A 7 -13.61 -15.37 16.39
C ASN A 7 -13.47 -15.39 14.85
N PRO A 8 -12.95 -16.49 14.25
CA PRO A 8 -12.83 -16.67 12.79
C PRO A 8 -14.15 -16.47 12.04
N LEU A 9 -15.27 -16.89 12.65
CA LEU A 9 -16.61 -16.67 12.13
C LEU A 9 -16.96 -15.17 12.03
N MET A 10 -16.54 -14.36 13.02
CA MET A 10 -16.75 -12.92 12.99
C MET A 10 -15.89 -12.22 11.94
N ARG A 11 -14.71 -12.74 11.63
CA ARG A 11 -13.88 -12.27 10.49
C ARG A 11 -14.51 -12.64 9.17
N PHE A 12 -15.01 -13.84 9.01
CA PHE A 12 -15.74 -14.29 7.84
C PHE A 12 -17.01 -13.47 7.64
N LEU A 13 -17.83 -13.30 8.67
CA LEU A 13 -19.04 -12.47 8.62
C LEU A 13 -18.74 -11.00 8.32
N ARG A 14 -17.61 -10.44 8.80
CA ARG A 14 -17.16 -9.10 8.43
C ARG A 14 -16.74 -9.01 6.95
N LYS A 15 -16.04 -10.02 6.42
CA LYS A 15 -15.69 -10.07 4.99
C LYS A 15 -16.94 -10.23 4.10
N VAL A 16 -17.87 -11.11 4.48
CA VAL A 16 -19.15 -11.28 3.79
C VAL A 16 -19.98 -10.00 3.88
N LYS A 17 -20.08 -9.40 5.06
CA LYS A 17 -20.81 -8.14 5.27
C LYS A 17 -20.16 -6.99 4.49
N ALA A 18 -18.83 -6.88 4.43
CA ALA A 18 -18.13 -5.92 3.60
C ALA A 18 -18.46 -6.12 2.10
N ARG A 19 -18.47 -7.35 1.64
CA ARG A 19 -18.81 -7.71 0.25
C ARG A 19 -20.24 -7.28 -0.14
N PHE A 20 -21.21 -7.37 0.80
CA PHE A 20 -22.58 -6.90 0.60
C PHE A 20 -22.76 -5.39 0.82
N THR A 21 -21.96 -4.76 1.69
CA THR A 21 -22.03 -3.32 1.98
C THR A 21 -21.22 -2.47 1.01
N GLU A 22 -20.38 -3.08 0.17
CA GLU A 22 -19.58 -2.38 -0.86
C GLU A 22 -20.21 -2.40 -2.25
N ARG A 23 -21.39 -3.01 -2.40
CA ARG A 23 -22.16 -2.88 -3.64
C ARG A 23 -22.71 -1.47 -3.75
N GLU A 24 -22.39 -0.79 -4.85
CA GLU A 24 -22.96 0.50 -5.22
C GLU A 24 -24.49 0.45 -5.11
N GLY A 25 -25.10 1.52 -4.60
CA GLY A 25 -26.55 1.60 -4.39
C GLY A 25 -27.07 1.05 -3.07
N THR A 26 -26.26 0.33 -2.26
CA THR A 26 -26.71 -0.10 -0.93
C THR A 26 -26.67 1.07 0.07
N ARG A 27 -27.63 1.09 1.02
CA ARG A 27 -27.64 2.08 2.12
C ARG A 27 -26.33 2.04 2.95
N GLY A 28 -25.73 0.86 3.08
CA GLY A 28 -24.46 0.67 3.79
C GLY A 28 -23.29 1.35 3.06
N TYR A 29 -23.21 1.18 1.75
CA TYR A 29 -22.24 1.84 0.88
C TYR A 29 -22.36 3.36 0.97
N GLN A 30 -23.57 3.90 0.79
CA GLN A 30 -23.82 5.35 0.82
C GLN A 30 -23.42 5.98 2.17
N ARG A 31 -23.83 5.38 3.29
CA ARG A 31 -23.45 5.86 4.63
C ARG A 31 -21.93 5.85 4.85
N ARG A 32 -21.24 4.82 4.35
CA ARG A 32 -19.78 4.74 4.45
C ARG A 32 -19.11 5.78 3.57
N LEU A 33 -19.57 5.94 2.33
CA LEU A 33 -19.08 6.95 1.40
C LEU A 33 -19.25 8.36 1.98
N GLU A 34 -20.44 8.72 2.44
CA GLU A 34 -20.71 10.01 3.07
C GLU A 34 -19.80 10.26 4.28
N ARG A 35 -19.62 9.26 5.14
CA ARG A 35 -18.75 9.38 6.32
C ARG A 35 -17.31 9.67 5.93
N GLU A 36 -16.76 8.92 4.97
CA GLU A 36 -15.37 9.10 4.54
C GLU A 36 -15.18 10.43 3.78
N THR A 37 -16.14 10.82 2.93
CA THR A 37 -16.10 12.12 2.23
C THR A 37 -16.16 13.29 3.23
N ARG A 38 -17.11 13.28 4.18
CA ARG A 38 -17.19 14.29 5.23
C ARG A 38 -15.91 14.35 6.10
N ARG A 39 -15.25 13.21 6.31
CA ARG A 39 -13.98 13.16 7.02
C ARG A 39 -12.88 13.89 6.25
N VAL A 40 -12.82 13.72 4.91
CA VAL A 40 -11.90 14.47 4.05
C VAL A 40 -12.20 15.95 4.13
N GLU A 41 -13.44 16.36 3.90
CA GLU A 41 -13.89 17.76 3.95
C GLU A 41 -13.51 18.43 5.28
N ARG A 42 -13.84 17.81 6.41
CA ARG A 42 -13.48 18.33 7.74
C ARG A 42 -11.98 18.45 7.94
N THR A 43 -11.18 17.54 7.38
CA THR A 43 -9.73 17.60 7.50
C THR A 43 -9.16 18.78 6.73
N PHE A 44 -9.64 19.03 5.52
CA PHE A 44 -9.12 20.13 4.70
C PHE A 44 -9.67 21.50 5.13
N ALA A 45 -10.96 21.59 5.45
CA ALA A 45 -11.58 22.86 5.89
C ALA A 45 -11.31 23.20 7.36
N GLY A 46 -10.93 22.23 8.19
CA GLY A 46 -10.73 22.42 9.64
C GLY A 46 -9.26 22.56 10.04
N GLU A 47 -9.00 22.39 11.33
CA GLU A 47 -7.65 22.51 11.93
C GLU A 47 -6.80 21.23 11.78
N LEU A 48 -7.41 20.09 11.41
CA LEU A 48 -6.68 18.85 11.26
C LEU A 48 -5.65 18.95 10.14
N GLN A 49 -4.51 18.29 10.36
CA GLN A 49 -3.46 18.19 9.37
C GLN A 49 -3.67 16.96 8.48
N PRO A 50 -3.83 17.11 7.16
CA PRO A 50 -3.99 15.98 6.26
C PRO A 50 -2.71 15.17 6.17
N VAL A 51 -2.82 13.85 6.40
CA VAL A 51 -1.74 12.89 6.24
C VAL A 51 -2.20 11.79 5.30
N LEU A 52 -1.63 11.74 4.12
CA LEU A 52 -1.94 10.75 3.08
C LEU A 52 -0.90 9.63 3.16
N ILE A 53 -1.31 8.43 3.56
CA ILE A 53 -0.49 7.23 3.42
C ILE A 53 -0.74 6.72 2.00
N HIS A 54 -0.03 7.32 1.04
CA HIS A 54 -0.25 7.15 -0.38
C HIS A 54 0.79 6.21 -0.98
N THR A 55 0.37 4.99 -1.30
CA THR A 55 1.27 3.90 -1.68
C THR A 55 0.62 3.01 -2.74
N TYR A 56 1.43 2.33 -3.53
CA TYR A 56 0.96 1.34 -4.51
C TYR A 56 0.48 -0.01 -3.91
N GLY A 57 0.35 -0.08 -2.59
CA GLY A 57 -0.17 -1.26 -1.90
C GLY A 57 0.87 -2.30 -1.48
N LYS A 58 0.54 -3.06 -0.43
CA LYS A 58 1.34 -4.16 0.14
C LYS A 58 2.69 -3.75 0.74
N VAL A 59 2.81 -2.51 1.15
CA VAL A 59 4.02 -1.88 1.70
C VAL A 59 3.86 -1.42 3.16
N GLY A 60 2.91 -1.96 3.91
CA GLY A 60 2.77 -1.70 5.35
C GLY A 60 1.94 -0.47 5.72
N SER A 61 1.28 0.18 4.78
CA SER A 61 0.48 1.40 4.97
C SER A 61 -0.55 1.33 6.12
N THR A 62 -1.19 0.18 6.31
CA THR A 62 -2.19 -0.02 7.38
C THR A 62 -1.60 0.08 8.80
N ALA A 63 -0.34 -0.34 9.00
CA ALA A 63 0.32 -0.22 10.30
C ALA A 63 0.54 1.26 10.65
N ILE A 64 1.03 2.04 9.68
CA ILE A 64 1.23 3.49 9.82
C ILE A 64 -0.09 4.19 10.10
N GLN A 65 -1.14 3.92 9.30
CA GLN A 65 -2.45 4.54 9.52
C GLN A 65 -3.01 4.23 10.91
N THR A 66 -2.87 2.98 11.37
CA THR A 66 -3.32 2.58 12.70
C THR A 66 -2.61 3.38 13.80
N SER A 67 -1.33 3.69 13.62
CA SER A 67 -0.56 4.50 14.58
C SER A 67 -0.97 5.96 14.54
N ILE A 68 -1.09 6.56 13.35
CA ILE A 68 -1.46 7.97 13.20
C ILE A 68 -2.90 8.22 13.69
N ASN A 69 -3.82 7.28 13.48
CA ASN A 69 -5.21 7.40 13.96
C ASN A 69 -5.35 7.46 15.50
N LYS A 70 -4.30 7.16 16.24
CA LYS A 70 -4.25 7.31 17.71
C LYS A 70 -3.83 8.72 18.15
N LEU A 71 -3.34 9.53 17.21
CA LEU A 71 -2.88 10.89 17.46
C LEU A 71 -4.03 11.88 17.26
N SER A 72 -4.07 12.92 18.09
CA SER A 72 -4.92 14.09 17.86
C SER A 72 -4.28 15.04 16.82
N GLY A 73 -5.08 15.88 16.18
CA GLY A 73 -4.59 16.90 15.26
C GLY A 73 -4.35 16.43 13.83
N PHE A 74 -4.50 15.14 13.52
CA PHE A 74 -4.28 14.60 12.18
C PHE A 74 -5.53 13.96 11.58
N GLY A 75 -5.77 14.22 10.28
CA GLY A 75 -6.71 13.47 9.46
C GLY A 75 -5.92 12.53 8.55
N SER A 76 -5.83 11.23 8.89
CA SER A 76 -5.03 10.28 8.11
C SER A 76 -5.87 9.47 7.13
N PHE A 77 -5.39 9.32 5.90
CA PHE A 77 -6.07 8.60 4.82
C PHE A 77 -5.09 7.64 4.15
N GLN A 78 -5.46 6.36 4.10
CA GLN A 78 -4.74 5.38 3.29
C GLN A 78 -5.36 5.35 1.89
N THR A 79 -4.54 5.52 0.87
CA THR A 79 -4.99 5.55 -0.52
C THR A 79 -3.94 4.99 -1.48
N HIS A 80 -4.40 4.52 -2.63
CA HIS A 80 -3.56 3.99 -3.70
C HIS A 80 -3.66 4.82 -4.98
N PHE A 81 -4.78 5.54 -5.15
CA PHE A 81 -5.06 6.35 -6.33
C PHE A 81 -5.72 7.67 -5.91
N ILE A 82 -5.13 8.79 -6.34
CA ILE A 82 -5.62 10.16 -6.13
C ILE A 82 -5.65 10.90 -7.47
N SER A 83 -4.64 10.65 -8.35
CA SER A 83 -4.59 11.26 -9.67
C SER A 83 -5.82 10.87 -10.50
N GLU A 84 -6.23 11.74 -11.42
CA GLU A 84 -7.37 11.45 -12.29
C GLU A 84 -7.15 10.22 -13.14
N ALA A 85 -5.97 10.13 -13.76
CA ALA A 85 -5.57 8.99 -14.59
C ALA A 85 -5.55 7.69 -13.78
N GLY A 86 -5.01 7.72 -12.55
CA GLY A 86 -4.94 6.54 -11.70
C GLY A 86 -6.29 6.06 -11.19
N VAL A 87 -7.17 7.00 -10.82
CA VAL A 87 -8.56 6.66 -10.44
C VAL A 87 -9.32 6.07 -11.62
N THR A 88 -9.15 6.63 -12.84
CA THR A 88 -9.81 6.14 -14.05
C THR A 88 -9.35 4.73 -14.40
N GLU A 89 -8.04 4.47 -14.43
CA GLU A 89 -7.48 3.14 -14.70
C GLU A 89 -7.93 2.11 -13.65
N ALA A 90 -7.85 2.48 -12.36
CA ALA A 90 -8.27 1.58 -11.30
C ALA A 90 -9.78 1.29 -11.35
N ARG A 91 -10.59 2.29 -11.71
CA ARG A 91 -12.03 2.10 -11.87
C ARG A 91 -12.35 1.14 -13.00
N ALA A 92 -11.68 1.23 -14.16
CA ALA A 92 -11.86 0.30 -15.27
C ALA A 92 -11.63 -1.16 -14.81
N VAL A 93 -10.52 -1.43 -14.11
CA VAL A 93 -10.24 -2.77 -13.55
C VAL A 93 -11.33 -3.24 -12.59
N HIS A 94 -11.92 -2.34 -11.79
CA HIS A 94 -12.97 -2.70 -10.84
C HIS A 94 -14.35 -2.85 -11.49
N GLN A 95 -14.63 -2.14 -12.57
CA GLN A 95 -15.88 -2.27 -13.33
C GLN A 95 -16.03 -3.67 -13.95
N ASP A 96 -14.93 -4.27 -14.40
CA ASP A 96 -14.90 -5.66 -14.88
C ASP A 96 -15.36 -6.66 -13.80
N HIS A 97 -15.38 -6.25 -12.52
CA HIS A 97 -15.84 -7.03 -11.37
C HIS A 97 -17.11 -6.48 -10.71
N ASP A 98 -17.88 -5.64 -11.41
CA ASP A 98 -19.13 -5.01 -10.91
C ASP A 98 -18.94 -4.31 -9.55
N ARG A 99 -17.87 -3.51 -9.41
CA ARG A 99 -17.52 -2.82 -8.18
C ARG A 99 -17.15 -1.35 -8.43
N ASP A 100 -17.67 -0.46 -7.55
CA ASP A 100 -17.15 0.92 -7.43
C ASP A 100 -16.58 1.12 -6.02
N PRO A 101 -15.27 0.88 -5.82
CA PRO A 101 -14.67 0.88 -4.50
C PRO A 101 -14.67 2.27 -3.86
N ILE A 102 -15.11 2.36 -2.61
CA ILE A 102 -15.15 3.61 -1.83
C ILE A 102 -13.78 4.30 -1.80
N HIS A 103 -12.67 3.55 -1.81
CA HIS A 103 -11.34 4.16 -1.77
C HIS A 103 -11.01 5.02 -3.00
N LEU A 104 -11.61 4.74 -4.17
CA LEU A 104 -11.46 5.58 -5.36
C LEU A 104 -12.22 6.90 -5.18
N LYS A 105 -13.44 6.85 -4.65
CA LYS A 105 -14.23 8.06 -4.30
C LYS A 105 -13.53 8.90 -3.23
N VAL A 106 -12.89 8.27 -2.26
CA VAL A 106 -12.06 8.97 -1.27
C VAL A 106 -10.84 9.63 -1.94
N GLY A 107 -10.19 8.96 -2.90
CA GLY A 107 -9.11 9.55 -3.69
C GLY A 107 -9.52 10.81 -4.44
N GLU A 108 -10.70 10.78 -5.09
CA GLU A 108 -11.30 11.94 -5.75
C GLU A 108 -11.60 13.07 -4.75
N ALA A 109 -12.14 12.75 -3.59
CA ALA A 109 -12.40 13.74 -2.54
C ALA A 109 -11.11 14.37 -1.99
N LEU A 110 -10.04 13.58 -1.79
CA LEU A 110 -8.74 14.08 -1.39
C LEU A 110 -8.16 15.04 -2.44
N ARG A 111 -8.26 14.70 -3.73
CA ARG A 111 -7.82 15.56 -4.82
C ARG A 111 -8.57 16.89 -4.81
N ARG A 112 -9.90 16.87 -4.69
CA ARG A 112 -10.71 18.10 -4.56
C ARG A 112 -10.29 18.92 -3.34
N GLY A 113 -10.16 18.31 -2.17
CA GLY A 113 -9.73 19.01 -0.96
C GLY A 113 -8.38 19.69 -1.11
N MET A 114 -7.42 19.05 -1.81
CA MET A 114 -6.12 19.70 -2.11
C MET A 114 -6.24 20.90 -3.06
N VAL A 115 -7.18 20.87 -4.01
CA VAL A 115 -7.42 21.97 -4.96
C VAL A 115 -8.16 23.13 -4.28
N GLU A 116 -9.19 22.83 -3.51
CA GLU A 116 -10.04 23.82 -2.82
C GLU A 116 -9.32 24.50 -1.65
N HIS A 117 -8.27 23.87 -1.10
CA HIS A 117 -7.48 24.40 0.03
C HIS A 117 -5.98 24.49 -0.33
N PRO A 118 -5.59 25.41 -1.23
CA PRO A 118 -4.23 25.49 -1.76
C PRO A 118 -3.16 25.84 -0.71
N ASP A 119 -3.54 26.50 0.38
CA ASP A 119 -2.63 26.90 1.46
C ASP A 119 -2.43 25.79 2.51
N LYS A 120 -3.20 24.71 2.44
CA LYS A 120 -3.11 23.61 3.40
C LYS A 120 -1.85 22.79 3.17
N VAL A 121 -1.03 22.65 4.21
CA VAL A 121 0.12 21.74 4.17
C VAL A 121 -0.37 20.31 4.11
N VAL A 122 0.07 19.57 3.10
CA VAL A 122 -0.27 18.15 2.90
C VAL A 122 0.94 17.29 3.21
N ARG A 123 0.78 16.34 4.13
CA ARG A 123 1.80 15.35 4.44
C ARG A 123 1.52 14.07 3.67
N VAL A 124 2.50 13.60 2.91
CA VAL A 124 2.42 12.35 2.15
C VAL A 124 3.46 11.37 2.66
N ILE A 125 3.04 10.15 2.94
CA ILE A 125 3.90 9.04 3.32
C ILE A 125 3.80 8.00 2.22
N THR A 126 4.93 7.67 1.59
CA THR A 126 5.03 6.58 0.63
C THR A 126 6.09 5.58 1.06
N LEU A 127 5.83 4.30 0.85
CA LEU A 127 6.77 3.24 1.15
C LEU A 127 6.98 2.35 -0.06
N VAL A 128 8.19 1.80 -0.15
CA VAL A 128 8.53 0.73 -1.09
C VAL A 128 8.74 -0.59 -0.35
N ARG A 129 8.76 -1.65 -1.10
CA ARG A 129 9.05 -3.02 -0.66
C ARG A 129 9.75 -3.77 -1.77
N ASP A 130 10.59 -4.76 -1.43
CA ASP A 130 11.12 -5.74 -2.39
C ASP A 130 10.01 -6.14 -3.40
N PRO A 131 10.20 -5.90 -4.70
CA PRO A 131 9.16 -6.11 -5.71
C PRO A 131 8.62 -7.54 -5.74
N VAL A 132 9.49 -8.53 -5.59
CA VAL A 132 9.10 -9.94 -5.56
C VAL A 132 8.23 -10.25 -4.35
N ALA A 133 8.69 -9.87 -3.16
CA ALA A 133 7.92 -10.05 -1.92
C ALA A 133 6.58 -9.30 -1.96
N ARG A 134 6.54 -8.13 -2.61
CA ARG A 134 5.31 -7.36 -2.81
C ARG A 134 4.33 -8.09 -3.70
N ALA A 135 4.78 -8.58 -4.86
CA ALA A 135 3.93 -9.28 -5.82
C ALA A 135 3.31 -10.54 -5.22
N VAL A 136 4.13 -11.36 -4.54
CA VAL A 136 3.63 -12.53 -3.78
C VAL A 136 2.59 -12.09 -2.74
N SER A 137 2.86 -11.05 -1.97
CA SER A 137 1.90 -10.53 -0.97
C SER A 137 0.60 -10.04 -1.59
N ASN A 138 0.67 -9.45 -2.80
CA ASN A 138 -0.51 -8.95 -3.52
C ASN A 138 -1.38 -10.11 -4.03
N LEU A 139 -0.77 -11.16 -4.58
CA LEU A 139 -1.48 -12.35 -5.04
C LEU A 139 -2.36 -12.95 -3.93
N PHE A 140 -1.81 -13.09 -2.72
CA PHE A 140 -2.56 -13.65 -1.58
C PHE A 140 -3.63 -12.72 -0.99
N GLU A 141 -3.56 -11.43 -1.23
CA GLU A 141 -4.57 -10.47 -0.74
C GLU A 141 -5.72 -10.27 -1.73
N ASN A 142 -5.38 -10.25 -3.02
CA ASN A 142 -6.29 -9.89 -4.10
C ASN A 142 -6.37 -10.99 -5.19
N PRO A 143 -6.56 -12.28 -4.84
CA PRO A 143 -6.53 -13.35 -5.83
C PRO A 143 -7.62 -13.18 -6.89
N VAL A 144 -8.82 -12.77 -6.52
CA VAL A 144 -9.93 -12.55 -7.48
C VAL A 144 -9.62 -11.41 -8.45
N LEU A 145 -9.01 -10.33 -7.99
CA LEU A 145 -8.66 -9.20 -8.85
C LEU A 145 -7.58 -9.56 -9.88
N LEU A 146 -6.65 -10.46 -9.51
CA LEU A 146 -5.51 -10.83 -10.34
C LEU A 146 -5.79 -12.02 -11.25
N LEU A 147 -6.68 -12.93 -10.82
CA LEU A 147 -6.95 -14.20 -11.52
C LEU A 147 -8.38 -14.29 -12.06
N GLY A 148 -9.20 -13.26 -11.84
CA GLY A 148 -10.63 -13.29 -12.13
C GLY A 148 -11.43 -14.15 -11.15
N GLU A 149 -12.77 -14.15 -11.31
CA GLU A 149 -13.65 -14.93 -10.44
C GLU A 149 -13.43 -16.45 -10.56
N ASN A 150 -12.99 -16.90 -11.74
CA ASN A 150 -12.67 -18.30 -12.02
C ASN A 150 -11.25 -18.69 -11.55
N GLY A 151 -10.45 -17.76 -11.07
CA GLY A 151 -9.08 -18.00 -10.60
C GLY A 151 -8.94 -18.91 -9.39
N GLY A 152 -10.08 -19.31 -8.82
CA GLY A 152 -10.16 -20.30 -7.77
C GLY A 152 -9.66 -19.82 -6.40
N ASP A 153 -9.76 -20.71 -5.44
CA ASP A 153 -9.19 -20.53 -4.10
C ASP A 153 -7.75 -21.03 -4.12
N LEU A 154 -6.76 -20.14 -4.03
CA LEU A 154 -5.33 -20.49 -4.00
C LEU A 154 -5.01 -21.61 -3.00
N ARG A 155 -5.80 -21.74 -1.93
CA ARG A 155 -5.65 -22.79 -0.90
C ARG A 155 -5.98 -24.19 -1.40
N LYS A 156 -6.67 -24.29 -2.52
CA LYS A 156 -7.05 -25.55 -3.16
C LYS A 156 -6.13 -25.93 -4.31
N MET A 157 -5.17 -25.07 -4.64
CA MET A 157 -4.20 -25.31 -5.71
C MET A 157 -2.95 -25.97 -5.16
N PRO A 158 -2.28 -26.82 -5.95
CA PRO A 158 -0.92 -27.28 -5.64
C PRO A 158 0.04 -26.10 -5.48
N VAL A 159 1.04 -26.23 -4.60
CA VAL A 159 2.00 -25.14 -4.34
C VAL A 159 2.74 -24.73 -5.61
N GLU A 160 3.08 -25.71 -6.45
CA GLU A 160 3.79 -25.53 -7.72
C GLU A 160 2.99 -24.61 -8.66
N GLN A 161 1.70 -24.82 -8.77
CA GLN A 161 0.81 -23.97 -9.58
C GLN A 161 0.74 -22.55 -9.03
N VAL A 162 0.67 -22.38 -7.69
CA VAL A 162 0.67 -21.05 -7.08
C VAL A 162 2.00 -20.32 -7.29
N VAL A 163 3.12 -21.06 -7.33
CA VAL A 163 4.45 -20.53 -7.65
C VAL A 163 4.53 -20.03 -9.09
N GLU A 164 4.00 -20.78 -10.07
CA GLU A 164 3.92 -20.37 -11.46
C GLU A 164 3.09 -19.08 -11.63
N ILE A 165 1.92 -19.04 -10.99
CA ILE A 165 1.07 -17.86 -10.95
C ILE A 165 1.81 -16.67 -10.34
N ALA A 166 2.53 -16.86 -9.23
CA ALA A 166 3.31 -15.82 -8.60
C ALA A 166 4.41 -15.28 -9.52
N ALA A 167 5.14 -16.15 -10.22
CA ALA A 167 6.16 -15.75 -11.19
C ALA A 167 5.56 -14.91 -12.34
N GLU A 168 4.42 -15.31 -12.87
CA GLU A 168 3.73 -14.54 -13.93
C GLU A 168 3.23 -13.19 -13.43
N GLN A 169 2.70 -13.12 -12.19
CA GLN A 169 2.28 -11.87 -11.58
C GLN A 169 3.45 -10.90 -11.32
N ILE A 170 4.64 -11.41 -11.01
CA ILE A 170 5.84 -10.57 -10.89
C ILE A 170 6.15 -9.95 -12.26
N ARG A 171 6.18 -10.78 -13.31
CA ARG A 171 6.49 -10.35 -14.69
C ARG A 171 5.50 -9.29 -15.18
N SER A 172 4.20 -9.54 -15.04
CA SER A 172 3.15 -8.61 -15.51
C SER A 172 3.09 -7.30 -14.71
N SER A 173 3.68 -7.24 -13.51
CA SER A 173 3.65 -6.07 -12.64
C SER A 173 4.96 -5.26 -12.61
N LEU A 174 5.95 -5.59 -13.45
CA LEU A 174 7.26 -4.91 -13.44
C LEU A 174 7.13 -3.38 -13.62
N ASP A 175 6.40 -2.96 -14.63
CA ASP A 175 6.22 -1.53 -14.95
C ASP A 175 5.22 -0.84 -14.02
N TYR A 176 4.37 -1.59 -13.33
CA TYR A 176 3.29 -1.01 -12.55
C TYR A 176 3.79 -0.05 -11.49
N THR A 177 4.84 -0.42 -10.77
CA THR A 177 5.36 0.39 -9.66
C THR A 177 5.96 1.70 -10.16
N GLU A 178 6.73 1.67 -11.28
CA GLU A 178 7.32 2.89 -11.87
C GLU A 178 6.24 3.83 -12.38
N ARG A 179 5.27 3.31 -13.15
CA ARG A 179 4.13 4.09 -13.64
C ARG A 179 3.31 4.68 -12.49
N TRP A 180 3.19 3.94 -11.38
CA TRP A 180 2.50 4.45 -10.19
C TRP A 180 3.22 5.67 -9.60
N PHE A 181 4.56 5.62 -9.44
CA PHE A 181 5.34 6.76 -8.96
C PHE A 181 5.23 7.97 -9.88
N ASP A 182 5.36 7.76 -11.17
CA ASP A 182 5.26 8.84 -12.16
C ASP A 182 3.89 9.52 -12.13
N ARG A 183 2.84 8.74 -12.03
CA ARG A 183 1.47 9.25 -12.05
C ARG A 183 0.99 9.80 -10.70
N GLU A 184 1.18 9.01 -9.64
CA GLU A 184 0.57 9.28 -8.33
C GLU A 184 1.44 10.17 -7.43
N LEU A 185 2.71 10.34 -7.75
CA LEU A 185 3.59 11.27 -7.03
C LEU A 185 4.06 12.38 -7.95
N SER A 186 4.84 12.07 -8.99
CA SER A 186 5.39 13.13 -9.86
C SER A 186 4.30 13.92 -10.58
N GLY A 187 3.38 13.24 -11.25
CA GLY A 187 2.29 13.90 -12.00
C GLY A 187 1.25 14.56 -11.09
N LEU A 188 0.92 13.96 -9.95
CA LEU A 188 -0.09 14.51 -9.02
C LEU A 188 0.41 15.77 -8.32
N PHE A 189 1.68 15.83 -7.93
CA PHE A 189 2.25 16.91 -7.13
C PHE A 189 3.16 17.86 -7.93
N GLY A 190 3.43 17.57 -9.20
CA GLY A 190 4.15 18.47 -10.10
C GLY A 190 5.66 18.55 -9.87
N PHE A 191 6.30 17.47 -9.38
CA PHE A 191 7.75 17.42 -9.21
C PHE A 191 8.31 16.05 -9.63
N ASP A 192 9.58 15.98 -10.04
CA ASP A 192 10.23 14.70 -10.28
C ASP A 192 10.59 14.02 -8.97
N PHE A 193 9.86 12.94 -8.66
CA PHE A 193 10.08 12.18 -7.44
C PHE A 193 11.50 11.61 -7.37
N PHE A 194 12.03 11.11 -8.47
CA PHE A 194 13.32 10.43 -8.52
C PHE A 194 14.53 11.36 -8.69
N ALA A 195 14.32 12.62 -9.01
CA ALA A 195 15.42 13.60 -9.10
C ALA A 195 16.05 13.94 -7.75
N GLY A 196 15.30 13.75 -6.65
CA GLY A 196 15.83 13.99 -5.31
C GLY A 196 16.63 12.82 -4.75
N PRO A 197 17.55 13.06 -3.83
CA PRO A 197 18.31 12.00 -3.18
C PRO A 197 17.41 11.15 -2.28
N PHE A 198 17.81 9.88 -2.08
CA PHE A 198 17.25 9.00 -1.07
C PHE A 198 18.39 8.40 -0.24
N ASP A 199 18.32 8.54 1.07
CA ASP A 199 19.26 7.90 1.98
C ASP A 199 18.96 6.40 2.07
N ARG A 200 19.67 5.62 1.25
CA ARG A 200 19.49 4.17 1.15
C ARG A 200 19.89 3.45 2.43
N GLU A 201 20.87 3.96 3.19
CA GLU A 201 21.32 3.33 4.43
C GLU A 201 20.33 3.59 5.57
N ALA A 202 19.90 4.83 5.76
CA ALA A 202 18.84 5.14 6.74
C ALA A 202 17.51 4.51 6.34
N GLY A 203 17.24 4.36 5.03
CA GLY A 203 16.06 3.77 4.46
C GLY A 203 14.81 4.63 4.54
N PHE A 204 14.97 5.91 4.89
CA PHE A 204 13.91 6.92 4.96
C PHE A 204 14.44 8.29 4.57
N GLN A 205 13.62 9.06 3.85
CA GLN A 205 13.92 10.43 3.44
C GLN A 205 12.71 11.32 3.65
N ILE A 206 12.92 12.50 4.23
CA ILE A 206 11.92 13.58 4.30
C ILE A 206 12.31 14.65 3.29
N ARG A 207 11.36 15.07 2.47
CA ARG A 207 11.48 16.19 1.50
C ARG A 207 10.34 17.17 1.72
N GLU A 208 10.60 18.44 1.42
CA GLU A 208 9.59 19.49 1.41
C GLU A 208 9.60 20.16 0.03
N GLU A 209 8.43 20.17 -0.61
CA GLU A 209 8.18 20.77 -1.92
C GLU A 209 7.00 21.73 -1.80
N GLY A 210 7.27 22.98 -1.54
CA GLY A 210 6.24 23.98 -1.23
C GLY A 210 5.39 23.58 -0.02
N ARG A 211 4.10 23.38 -0.25
CA ARG A 211 3.17 22.92 0.81
C ARG A 211 3.17 21.40 1.02
N LEU A 212 3.85 20.67 0.19
CA LEU A 212 3.95 19.21 0.31
C LEU A 212 5.10 18.86 1.22
N LYS A 213 4.82 18.05 2.24
CA LYS A 213 5.83 17.34 3.02
C LYS A 213 5.75 15.87 2.67
N LEU A 214 6.84 15.31 2.19
CA LEU A 214 6.90 13.93 1.71
C LEU A 214 7.88 13.13 2.56
N LEU A 215 7.42 12.01 3.12
CA LEU A 215 8.24 10.96 3.70
C LEU A 215 8.21 9.76 2.75
N SER A 216 9.36 9.40 2.22
CA SER A 216 9.56 8.13 1.51
C SER A 216 10.37 7.17 2.38
N GLY A 217 10.11 5.84 2.23
CA GLY A 217 10.80 4.86 3.06
C GLY A 217 10.69 3.42 2.57
N LYS A 218 11.50 2.54 3.18
CA LYS A 218 11.51 1.09 2.93
C LYS A 218 10.70 0.35 3.98
N LEU A 219 9.82 -0.55 3.55
CA LEU A 219 9.06 -1.42 4.46
C LEU A 219 9.99 -2.29 5.31
N GLU A 220 11.06 -2.76 4.73
CA GLU A 220 12.04 -3.65 5.37
C GLU A 220 12.64 -3.03 6.65
N LEU A 221 12.78 -1.71 6.67
CA LEU A 221 13.31 -0.96 7.81
C LEU A 221 12.25 -0.27 8.67
N LEU A 222 10.96 -0.42 8.32
CA LEU A 222 9.87 0.28 9.00
C LEU A 222 9.80 -0.03 10.51
N SER A 223 10.00 -1.29 10.89
CA SER A 223 9.95 -1.71 12.30
C SER A 223 11.14 -1.25 13.14
N ASN A 224 12.27 -1.00 12.52
CA ASN A 224 13.52 -0.63 13.20
C ASN A 224 13.72 0.90 13.19
N ASN A 225 13.63 1.50 12.02
CA ASN A 225 13.99 2.91 11.80
C ASN A 225 12.76 3.81 11.57
N GLY A 226 11.61 3.26 11.17
CA GLY A 226 10.44 4.04 10.75
C GLY A 226 9.85 4.93 11.85
N GLY A 227 9.84 4.48 13.10
CA GLY A 227 9.26 5.23 14.22
C GLY A 227 9.86 6.62 14.42
N PRO A 228 11.19 6.76 14.54
CA PRO A 228 11.85 8.07 14.67
C PRO A 228 11.59 8.99 13.46
N PHE A 229 11.67 8.46 12.23
CA PHE A 229 11.40 9.24 11.02
C PHE A 229 9.95 9.73 10.94
N LEU A 230 8.98 8.87 11.25
CA LEU A 230 7.57 9.23 11.31
C LEU A 230 7.27 10.23 12.41
N GLY A 231 7.86 10.07 13.59
CA GLY A 231 7.74 11.05 14.69
C GLY A 231 8.20 12.44 14.25
N ARG A 232 9.42 12.55 13.72
CA ARG A 232 9.98 13.81 13.20
C ARG A 232 9.13 14.39 12.06
N PHE A 233 8.69 13.55 11.12
CA PHE A 233 7.87 13.97 9.99
C PHE A 233 6.50 14.54 10.42
N LEU A 234 5.92 14.00 11.47
CA LEU A 234 4.66 14.47 12.04
C LEU A 234 4.84 15.61 13.04
N GLY A 235 6.08 15.97 13.40
CA GLY A 235 6.38 17.01 14.40
C GLY A 235 6.09 16.55 15.83
N LEU A 236 6.21 15.25 16.12
CA LEU A 236 6.02 14.70 17.46
C LEU A 236 7.30 14.86 18.28
N ALA A 237 7.16 15.05 19.59
CA ALA A 237 8.30 15.09 20.52
C ALA A 237 9.00 13.72 20.67
N GLN A 238 8.35 12.64 20.28
CA GLN A 238 8.86 11.28 20.40
C GLN A 238 8.62 10.45 19.14
N SER A 239 9.26 9.29 19.05
CA SER A 239 9.07 8.32 17.99
C SER A 239 7.63 7.84 17.93
N LEU A 240 7.11 7.64 16.71
CA LEU A 240 5.81 7.02 16.52
C LEU A 240 5.92 5.51 16.74
N GLU A 241 5.13 4.96 17.64
CA GLU A 241 5.06 3.52 17.83
C GLU A 241 4.32 2.86 16.65
N ILE A 242 5.00 1.94 15.96
CA ILE A 242 4.44 1.20 14.82
C ILE A 242 4.19 -0.24 15.26
N PRO A 243 2.93 -0.69 15.28
CA PRO A 243 2.64 -2.05 15.70
C PRO A 243 3.25 -3.05 14.72
N ARG A 244 4.04 -3.99 15.22
CA ARG A 244 4.48 -5.15 14.43
C ARG A 244 3.24 -5.99 14.12
N ARG A 245 2.68 -5.83 12.93
CA ARG A 245 1.65 -6.76 12.48
C ARG A 245 2.34 -8.03 12.01
N ARG A 246 2.32 -9.05 12.84
CA ARG A 246 2.47 -10.43 12.41
C ARG A 246 1.22 -10.77 11.60
N ALA A 247 1.24 -10.37 10.32
CA ALA A 247 0.16 -10.65 9.42
C ALA A 247 0.19 -12.15 9.11
N ARG A 248 -0.81 -12.91 9.49
CA ARG A 248 -1.10 -14.28 9.07
C ARG A 248 -0.64 -15.47 9.93
N GLU A 249 -0.14 -15.30 11.14
CA GLU A 249 0.33 -16.43 11.97
C GLU A 249 -0.74 -17.46 12.42
N ALA A 250 -2.00 -17.33 12.02
CA ALA A 250 -3.09 -18.17 12.55
C ALA A 250 -4.05 -18.78 11.52
N THR A 251 -3.71 -18.82 10.22
CA THR A 251 -4.62 -19.39 9.21
C THR A 251 -3.87 -20.30 8.24
N GLY A 252 -4.56 -21.27 7.61
CA GLY A 252 -3.98 -22.11 6.56
C GLY A 252 -3.38 -21.32 5.38
N GLU A 253 -3.83 -20.07 5.17
CA GLU A 253 -3.24 -19.13 4.21
C GLU A 253 -1.80 -18.74 4.58
N ALA A 254 -1.45 -18.70 5.87
CA ALA A 254 -0.09 -18.40 6.32
C ALA A 254 0.88 -19.52 5.89
N SER A 255 0.44 -20.79 6.03
CA SER A 255 1.24 -21.94 5.63
C SER A 255 1.51 -21.96 4.12
N LEU A 256 0.48 -21.74 3.28
CA LEU A 256 0.64 -21.70 1.83
C LEU A 256 1.52 -20.51 1.39
N TYR A 257 1.33 -19.33 1.97
CA TYR A 257 2.17 -18.15 1.70
C TYR A 257 3.66 -18.45 1.98
N GLU A 258 3.95 -19.05 3.12
CA GLU A 258 5.33 -19.40 3.48
C GLU A 258 5.89 -20.51 2.57
N GLN A 259 5.08 -21.50 2.17
CA GLN A 259 5.50 -22.51 1.21
C GLN A 259 5.82 -21.90 -0.15
N VAL A 260 4.93 -21.07 -0.70
CA VAL A 260 5.17 -20.35 -1.97
C VAL A 260 6.42 -19.47 -1.87
N ARG A 261 6.58 -18.74 -0.77
CA ARG A 261 7.76 -17.91 -0.55
C ARG A 261 9.08 -18.70 -0.53
N LYS A 262 9.06 -19.91 0.01
CA LYS A 262 10.24 -20.79 0.04
C LYS A 262 10.51 -21.47 -1.31
N SER A 263 9.44 -21.86 -2.01
CA SER A 263 9.52 -22.62 -3.27
C SER A 263 9.68 -21.73 -4.50
N LEU A 264 9.28 -20.46 -4.42
CA LEU A 264 9.44 -19.51 -5.54
C LEU A 264 10.90 -19.25 -5.79
N LYS A 265 11.38 -19.74 -6.93
CA LYS A 265 12.73 -19.52 -7.45
C LYS A 265 12.63 -18.96 -8.86
N LEU A 266 13.40 -17.92 -9.12
CA LEU A 266 13.36 -17.15 -10.37
C LEU A 266 14.73 -17.19 -11.04
N PRO A 267 14.77 -17.24 -12.38
CA PRO A 267 16.03 -17.17 -13.13
C PRO A 267 16.82 -15.89 -12.82
N ALA A 268 18.15 -15.99 -12.77
CA ALA A 268 19.01 -14.84 -12.50
C ALA A 268 18.76 -13.66 -13.44
N ALA A 269 18.63 -13.94 -14.76
CA ALA A 269 18.35 -12.90 -15.77
C ALA A 269 17.03 -12.16 -15.51
N PHE A 270 15.99 -12.87 -15.01
CA PHE A 270 14.72 -12.24 -14.65
C PHE A 270 14.85 -11.36 -13.40
N LEU A 271 15.62 -11.82 -12.40
CA LEU A 271 15.92 -10.99 -11.21
C LEU A 271 16.76 -9.77 -11.56
N ASP A 272 17.65 -9.86 -12.59
CA ASP A 272 18.38 -8.71 -13.11
C ASP A 272 17.41 -7.65 -13.63
N GLU A 273 16.43 -8.04 -14.44
CA GLU A 273 15.40 -7.14 -14.95
C GLU A 273 14.61 -6.47 -13.79
N VAL A 274 14.14 -7.26 -12.82
CA VAL A 274 13.39 -6.76 -11.65
C VAL A 274 14.19 -5.72 -10.86
N TYR A 275 15.43 -6.04 -10.51
CA TYR A 275 16.23 -5.20 -9.61
C TYR A 275 17.01 -4.08 -10.32
N GLN A 276 17.05 -4.07 -11.66
CA GLN A 276 17.51 -2.92 -12.45
C GLN A 276 16.46 -1.83 -12.61
N SER A 277 15.23 -2.04 -12.14
CA SER A 277 14.18 -1.01 -12.19
C SER A 277 14.63 0.29 -11.51
N ARG A 278 14.13 1.43 -11.99
CA ARG A 278 14.41 2.75 -11.44
C ARG A 278 14.08 2.83 -9.95
N VAL A 279 12.97 2.23 -9.53
CA VAL A 279 12.55 2.16 -8.12
C VAL A 279 13.59 1.42 -7.28
N CYS A 280 14.04 0.24 -7.72
CA CYS A 280 15.03 -0.53 -6.96
C CYS A 280 16.35 0.22 -6.83
N ARG A 281 16.86 0.79 -7.92
CA ARG A 281 18.12 1.56 -7.91
C ARG A 281 18.03 2.83 -7.08
N HIS A 282 16.85 3.44 -6.97
CA HIS A 282 16.66 4.63 -6.15
C HIS A 282 16.65 4.30 -4.65
N PHE A 283 15.96 3.24 -4.25
CA PHE A 283 15.67 2.97 -2.85
C PHE A 283 16.65 1.99 -2.17
N TYR A 284 17.21 1.02 -2.89
CA TYR A 284 17.97 -0.06 -2.28
C TYR A 284 19.48 0.06 -2.55
N THR A 285 20.27 -0.35 -1.55
CA THR A 285 21.71 -0.52 -1.73
C THR A 285 22.00 -1.78 -2.56
N PRO A 286 23.18 -1.89 -3.20
CA PRO A 286 23.59 -3.12 -3.86
C PRO A 286 23.55 -4.33 -2.93
N ALA A 287 23.96 -4.17 -1.67
CA ALA A 287 23.96 -5.26 -0.68
C ALA A 287 22.54 -5.76 -0.34
N GLU A 288 21.55 -4.86 -0.27
CA GLU A 288 20.15 -5.24 -0.09
C GLU A 288 19.60 -6.00 -1.30
N ILE A 289 19.92 -5.52 -2.52
CA ILE A 289 19.54 -6.19 -3.77
C ILE A 289 20.15 -7.60 -3.83
N ASP A 290 21.43 -7.75 -3.49
CA ASP A 290 22.07 -9.06 -3.41
C ASP A 290 21.42 -9.97 -2.35
N GLY A 291 20.99 -9.39 -1.24
CA GLY A 291 20.22 -10.09 -0.22
C GLY A 291 18.88 -10.61 -0.74
N PHE A 292 18.14 -9.79 -1.49
CA PHE A 292 16.88 -10.21 -2.13
C PHE A 292 17.12 -11.28 -3.20
N ARG A 293 18.16 -11.15 -4.02
CA ARG A 293 18.55 -12.15 -5.01
C ARG A 293 18.78 -13.52 -4.37
N LYS A 294 19.54 -13.57 -3.27
CA LYS A 294 19.79 -14.83 -2.54
C LYS A 294 18.51 -15.52 -2.05
N ILE A 295 17.47 -14.74 -1.76
CA ILE A 295 16.17 -15.30 -1.35
C ILE A 295 15.44 -15.91 -2.54
N TRP A 296 15.45 -15.24 -3.71
CA TRP A 296 14.57 -15.54 -4.83
C TRP A 296 15.24 -16.27 -6.01
N GLN A 297 16.54 -16.34 -6.06
CA GLN A 297 17.28 -16.97 -7.17
C GLN A 297 17.18 -18.50 -7.12
N ALA A 298 17.03 -19.09 -8.33
CA ALA A 298 17.11 -20.53 -8.55
C ALA A 298 18.53 -21.04 -8.31
#